data_b1e744a59db7dec3a82aed8b60f5223d
#
_entry.id   b1e744a59db7dec3a82aed8b60f5223d
#
_cell.length_a   1.000
_cell.length_b   1.000
_cell.length_c   1.000
_cell.angle_alpha   90.00
_cell.angle_beta   90.00
_cell.angle_gamma   90.00
#
_symmetry.space_group_name_H-M   'P 1'
#
loop_
_entity.id
_entity.type
_entity.pdbx_description
1 polymer ?
#
loop_
_entity_poly.entity_id
_entity_poly.type
_entity_poly.pdbx_seq_one_letter_code
_entity_poly.pdbx_strand_id
1 'polypeptide(L)'
;MEENNDKNEKISSKRKRRMQLRLNGGMQHYKSSMKNILTTTRFNNETWSENEAYRNRYPEIGCIYATPVSNSAQIADDAIMFVLEMNNDTNQIVGIGMIRNHVYIKKYRVYSNDNYNRYAYVGKHRIDRTQMTDQEEEIMKVFDILCFTGPRHMKRLQGMRQFPIDMLYRCSKIMDLNQFIVQMFKTRISK
;
A
#
# COMPACT_ATOMS: atom_id res chain seq x y z
N MET A 1 -20.65 30.35 37.77
CA MET A 1 -20.88 29.41 36.62
C MET A 1 -19.65 29.28 35.72
N GLU A 2 -18.83 30.32 35.55
CA GLU A 2 -17.61 30.29 34.66
C GLU A 2 -16.50 29.35 35.16
N GLU A 3 -16.21 29.27 36.47
CA GLU A 3 -15.16 28.34 36.98
C GLU A 3 -15.40 26.87 36.75
N ASN A 4 -16.66 26.43 36.68
CA ASN A 4 -17.00 25.02 36.39
C ASN A 4 -16.85 24.65 34.90
N ASN A 5 -17.01 25.64 34.01
CA ASN A 5 -16.82 25.44 32.58
C ASN A 5 -15.33 25.27 32.23
N ASP A 6 -14.45 26.08 32.81
CA ASP A 6 -13.00 26.05 32.62
C ASP A 6 -12.37 24.73 33.15
N LYS A 7 -12.85 24.21 34.28
CA LYS A 7 -12.44 22.89 34.83
C LYS A 7 -12.85 21.73 33.90
N ASN A 8 -14.05 21.77 33.32
CA ASN A 8 -14.55 20.75 32.43
C ASN A 8 -13.77 20.74 31.09
N GLU A 9 -13.43 21.88 30.54
CA GLU A 9 -12.60 22.00 29.33
C GLU A 9 -11.16 21.50 29.57
N LYS A 10 -10.53 21.83 30.70
CA LYS A 10 -9.19 21.31 31.06
C LYS A 10 -9.18 19.80 31.28
N ILE A 11 -10.22 19.21 31.86
CA ILE A 11 -10.36 17.74 32.00
C ILE A 11 -10.56 17.07 30.64
N SER A 12 -11.36 17.65 29.76
CA SER A 12 -11.59 17.17 28.40
C SER A 12 -10.29 17.20 27.57
N SER A 13 -9.53 18.29 27.65
CA SER A 13 -8.25 18.43 26.95
C SER A 13 -7.18 17.42 27.43
N LYS A 14 -7.08 17.20 28.75
CA LYS A 14 -6.19 16.17 29.33
C LYS A 14 -6.58 14.76 28.90
N ARG A 15 -7.89 14.43 28.84
CA ARG A 15 -8.38 13.14 28.35
C ARG A 15 -8.06 12.93 26.86
N LYS A 16 -8.28 13.93 26.02
CA LYS A 16 -7.91 13.91 24.58
C LYS A 16 -6.42 13.68 24.40
N ARG A 17 -5.57 14.40 25.14
CA ARG A 17 -4.10 14.25 25.09
C ARG A 17 -3.63 12.85 25.53
N ARG A 18 -4.20 12.28 26.60
CA ARG A 18 -3.88 10.92 27.05
C ARG A 18 -4.31 9.86 26.02
N MET A 19 -5.47 10.03 25.40
CA MET A 19 -5.97 9.14 24.37
C MET A 19 -5.07 9.20 23.10
N GLN A 20 -4.65 10.41 22.71
CA GLN A 20 -3.71 10.59 21.59
C GLN A 20 -2.35 9.96 21.85
N LEU A 21 -1.80 10.09 23.08
CA LEU A 21 -0.54 9.46 23.47
C LEU A 21 -0.63 7.93 23.44
N ARG A 22 -1.74 7.35 23.90
CA ARG A 22 -1.98 5.89 23.82
C ARG A 22 -2.10 5.40 22.38
N LEU A 23 -2.81 6.13 21.53
CA LEU A 23 -2.91 5.85 20.10
C LEU A 23 -1.55 5.89 19.43
N ASN A 24 -0.74 6.91 19.71
CA ASN A 24 0.59 7.05 19.14
C ASN A 24 1.53 5.93 19.61
N GLY A 25 1.52 5.56 20.89
CA GLY A 25 2.31 4.44 21.43
C GLY A 25 1.91 3.10 20.80
N GLY A 26 0.61 2.81 20.69
CA GLY A 26 0.11 1.60 20.06
C GLY A 26 0.43 1.53 18.57
N MET A 27 0.35 2.66 17.85
CA MET A 27 0.69 2.75 16.44
C MET A 27 2.21 2.53 16.21
N GLN A 28 3.06 3.07 17.06
CA GLN A 28 4.52 2.85 16.98
C GLN A 28 4.86 1.38 17.23
N HIS A 29 4.25 0.75 18.23
CA HIS A 29 4.42 -0.68 18.48
C HIS A 29 3.95 -1.52 17.29
N TYR A 30 2.79 -1.21 16.72
CA TYR A 30 2.28 -1.87 15.51
C TYR A 30 3.26 -1.72 14.34
N LYS A 31 3.77 -0.50 14.10
CA LYS A 31 4.75 -0.24 13.06
C LYS A 31 6.03 -1.07 13.26
N SER A 32 6.56 -1.14 14.47
CA SER A 32 7.78 -1.92 14.77
C SER A 32 7.59 -3.43 14.68
N SER A 33 6.36 -3.93 14.84
CA SER A 33 6.05 -5.36 14.68
C SER A 33 5.89 -5.80 13.22
N MET A 34 5.73 -4.85 12.28
CA MET A 34 5.57 -5.17 10.86
C MET A 34 6.91 -5.58 10.24
N LYS A 35 6.96 -6.80 9.71
CA LYS A 35 8.13 -7.34 8.99
C LYS A 35 8.14 -6.97 7.51
N ASN A 36 6.98 -6.64 6.95
CA ASN A 36 6.76 -6.36 5.55
C ASN A 36 6.07 -5.00 5.40
N ILE A 37 6.28 -4.37 4.27
CA ILE A 37 5.76 -3.03 4.00
C ILE A 37 4.65 -3.13 2.97
N LEU A 38 3.48 -2.59 3.31
CA LEU A 38 2.40 -2.42 2.36
C LEU A 38 2.56 -1.06 1.68
N THR A 39 2.52 -1.07 0.35
CA THR A 39 2.64 0.11 -0.50
C THR A 39 1.53 0.17 -1.52
N THR A 40 1.38 1.30 -2.19
CA THR A 40 0.48 1.48 -3.32
C THR A 40 1.25 2.02 -4.51
N THR A 41 0.87 1.61 -5.72
CA THR A 41 1.22 2.26 -6.98
C THR A 41 -0.03 2.60 -7.76
N ARG A 42 0.03 3.52 -8.70
CA ARG A 42 -1.14 4.01 -9.43
C ARG A 42 -0.97 3.83 -10.92
N PHE A 43 -2.05 3.38 -11.53
CA PHE A 43 -2.21 3.24 -12.96
C PHE A 43 -3.45 4.01 -13.43
N ASN A 44 -3.46 4.47 -14.65
CA ASN A 44 -4.63 4.66 -15.47
C ASN A 44 -4.76 3.46 -16.44
N ASN A 45 -5.82 3.39 -17.23
CA ASN A 45 -6.02 2.27 -18.16
C ASN A 45 -4.86 2.12 -19.16
N GLU A 46 -4.29 3.22 -19.65
CA GLU A 46 -3.16 3.21 -20.58
C GLU A 46 -1.93 2.57 -19.96
N THR A 47 -1.44 3.12 -18.84
CA THR A 47 -0.25 2.59 -18.15
C THR A 47 -0.47 1.20 -17.58
N TRP A 48 -1.72 0.83 -17.24
CA TRP A 48 -2.06 -0.54 -16.88
C TRP A 48 -1.88 -1.50 -18.06
N SER A 49 -2.44 -1.15 -19.23
CA SER A 49 -2.30 -1.93 -20.46
C SER A 49 -0.83 -2.12 -20.87
N GLU A 50 -0.01 -1.05 -20.80
CA GLU A 50 1.42 -1.13 -21.08
C GLU A 50 2.14 -2.08 -20.10
N ASN A 51 1.82 -1.99 -18.80
CA ASN A 51 2.38 -2.85 -17.77
C ASN A 51 2.01 -4.33 -17.98
N GLU A 52 0.74 -4.60 -18.30
CA GLU A 52 0.25 -5.94 -18.59
C GLU A 52 0.90 -6.51 -19.85
N ALA A 53 0.97 -5.74 -20.94
CA ALA A 53 1.66 -6.12 -22.17
C ALA A 53 3.15 -6.44 -21.93
N TYR A 54 3.80 -5.67 -21.06
CA TYR A 54 5.19 -5.92 -20.67
C TYR A 54 5.33 -7.25 -19.93
N ARG A 55 4.50 -7.54 -18.94
CA ARG A 55 4.52 -8.80 -18.18
C ARG A 55 4.19 -10.01 -19.06
N ASN A 56 3.26 -9.87 -20.00
CA ASN A 56 2.91 -10.92 -20.97
C ASN A 56 4.07 -11.25 -21.91
N ARG A 57 4.91 -10.26 -22.25
CA ARG A 57 6.13 -10.46 -23.06
C ARG A 57 7.26 -11.13 -22.28
N TYR A 58 7.31 -10.93 -20.95
CA TYR A 58 8.36 -11.42 -20.06
C TYR A 58 7.73 -12.22 -18.91
N PRO A 59 7.31 -13.48 -19.14
CA PRO A 59 6.56 -14.28 -18.17
C PRO A 59 7.32 -14.57 -16.86
N GLU A 60 8.65 -14.49 -16.88
CA GLU A 60 9.48 -14.61 -15.70
C GLU A 60 9.31 -13.43 -14.72
N ILE A 61 8.72 -12.34 -15.17
CA ILE A 61 8.40 -11.16 -14.38
C ILE A 61 6.93 -11.23 -13.94
N GLY A 62 6.68 -11.61 -12.70
CA GLY A 62 5.32 -11.63 -12.16
C GLY A 62 4.72 -10.23 -11.98
N CYS A 63 5.54 -9.28 -11.50
CA CYS A 63 5.15 -7.87 -11.39
C CYS A 63 6.35 -6.94 -11.62
N ILE A 64 6.06 -5.76 -12.18
CA ILE A 64 7.06 -4.70 -12.39
C ILE A 64 6.42 -3.33 -12.15
N TYR A 65 7.12 -2.47 -11.40
CA TYR A 65 6.70 -1.12 -11.10
C TYR A 65 7.80 -0.15 -11.48
N ALA A 66 7.64 0.50 -12.61
CA ALA A 66 8.54 1.55 -13.05
C ALA A 66 7.96 2.93 -12.74
N THR A 67 8.77 3.81 -12.19
CA THR A 67 8.31 5.09 -11.59
C THR A 67 9.28 6.22 -11.87
N PRO A 68 8.80 7.48 -11.91
CA PRO A 68 9.65 8.65 -12.11
C PRO A 68 10.49 9.01 -10.87
N VAL A 69 10.10 8.53 -9.69
CA VAL A 69 10.77 8.79 -8.41
C VAL A 69 11.10 7.49 -7.70
N SER A 70 12.27 7.42 -7.06
CA SER A 70 12.64 6.26 -6.25
C SER A 70 11.80 6.18 -4.97
N ASN A 71 11.77 5.00 -4.36
CA ASN A 71 11.18 4.81 -3.04
C ASN A 71 11.91 5.67 -2.01
N SER A 72 11.18 5.96 -0.92
CA SER A 72 11.76 6.70 0.21
C SER A 72 12.97 5.96 0.79
N ALA A 73 14.03 6.70 1.11
CA ALA A 73 15.18 6.20 1.86
C ALA A 73 14.84 5.66 3.26
N GLN A 74 13.60 5.86 3.73
CA GLN A 74 13.11 5.28 4.99
C GLN A 74 12.73 3.80 4.88
N ILE A 75 12.65 3.26 3.66
CA ILE A 75 12.40 1.84 3.41
C ILE A 75 13.77 1.17 3.27
N ALA A 76 14.08 0.22 4.14
CA ALA A 76 15.34 -0.50 4.10
C ALA A 76 15.54 -1.20 2.75
N ASP A 77 16.80 -1.26 2.30
CA ASP A 77 17.15 -1.99 1.09
C ASP A 77 16.77 -3.47 1.24
N ASP A 78 16.33 -4.07 0.15
CA ASP A 78 15.85 -5.46 0.09
C ASP A 78 14.65 -5.80 0.99
N ALA A 79 14.02 -4.81 1.65
CA ALA A 79 12.79 -5.05 2.39
C ALA A 79 11.71 -5.63 1.47
N ILE A 80 10.97 -6.62 1.98
CA ILE A 80 9.81 -7.18 1.25
C ILE A 80 8.67 -6.17 1.29
N MET A 81 8.17 -5.85 0.10
CA MET A 81 7.07 -4.92 -0.11
C MET A 81 5.93 -5.61 -0.86
N PHE A 82 4.72 -5.43 -0.35
CA PHE A 82 3.49 -5.76 -1.07
C PHE A 82 2.95 -4.48 -1.69
N VAL A 83 2.65 -4.53 -2.98
CA VAL A 83 2.25 -3.35 -3.75
C VAL A 83 0.82 -3.51 -4.23
N LEU A 84 -0.10 -2.73 -3.68
CA LEU A 84 -1.47 -2.63 -4.15
C LEU A 84 -1.47 -1.86 -5.48
N GLU A 85 -1.96 -2.48 -6.52
CA GLU A 85 -2.04 -1.94 -7.87
C GLU A 85 -3.36 -1.18 -8.05
N MET A 86 -3.30 0.13 -7.85
CA MET A 86 -4.46 1.02 -7.94
C MET A 86 -4.73 1.40 -9.41
N ASN A 87 -5.89 1.07 -9.95
CA ASN A 87 -6.36 1.65 -11.21
C ASN A 87 -7.26 2.87 -10.91
N ASN A 88 -6.78 4.05 -11.26
CA ASN A 88 -7.46 5.32 -10.96
C ASN A 88 -8.70 5.57 -11.82
N ASP A 89 -8.82 4.92 -12.98
CA ASP A 89 -9.97 5.09 -13.88
C ASP A 89 -11.15 4.23 -13.41
N THR A 90 -10.87 3.01 -12.94
CA THR A 90 -11.90 2.10 -12.41
C THR A 90 -12.16 2.27 -10.92
N ASN A 91 -11.30 3.00 -10.19
CA ASN A 91 -11.31 3.10 -8.72
C ASN A 91 -11.24 1.74 -8.01
N GLN A 92 -10.39 0.85 -8.52
CA GLN A 92 -10.22 -0.50 -7.98
C GLN A 92 -8.75 -0.87 -7.83
N ILE A 93 -8.47 -1.69 -6.83
CA ILE A 93 -7.22 -2.45 -6.76
C ILE A 93 -7.34 -3.60 -7.76
N VAL A 94 -6.46 -3.68 -8.74
CA VAL A 94 -6.51 -4.70 -9.81
C VAL A 94 -5.62 -5.90 -9.55
N GLY A 95 -4.75 -5.81 -8.56
CA GLY A 95 -3.88 -6.90 -8.13
C GLY A 95 -2.93 -6.47 -7.02
N ILE A 96 -2.12 -7.42 -6.57
CA ILE A 96 -1.08 -7.18 -5.56
C ILE A 96 0.20 -7.85 -6.03
N GLY A 97 1.29 -7.08 -6.14
CA GLY A 97 2.62 -7.64 -6.40
C GLY A 97 3.46 -7.74 -5.14
N MET A 98 4.38 -8.69 -5.12
CA MET A 98 5.40 -8.83 -4.07
C MET A 98 6.77 -8.57 -4.67
N ILE A 99 7.46 -7.55 -4.17
CA ILE A 99 8.79 -7.15 -4.60
C ILE A 99 9.76 -7.05 -3.41
N ARG A 100 11.04 -6.97 -3.71
CA ARG A 100 12.05 -6.42 -2.78
C ARG A 100 12.29 -4.94 -3.10
N ASN A 101 12.65 -4.15 -2.10
CA ASN A 101 13.06 -2.76 -2.30
C ASN A 101 14.46 -2.70 -2.93
N HIS A 102 14.58 -3.29 -4.11
CA HIS A 102 15.79 -3.28 -4.92
C HIS A 102 15.49 -2.54 -6.23
N VAL A 103 16.17 -1.43 -6.45
CA VAL A 103 15.92 -0.54 -7.60
C VAL A 103 16.81 -0.86 -8.78
N TYR A 104 16.21 -0.94 -9.96
CA TYR A 104 16.92 -0.98 -11.25
C TYR A 104 16.77 0.38 -11.96
N ILE A 105 17.88 1.09 -12.14
CA ILE A 105 17.87 2.42 -12.77
C ILE A 105 17.97 2.26 -14.27
N LYS A 106 17.00 2.82 -15.01
CA LYS A 106 16.95 2.85 -16.50
C LYS A 106 17.15 1.49 -17.20
N LYS A 107 16.93 0.39 -16.51
CA LYS A 107 17.15 -0.96 -17.06
C LYS A 107 15.94 -1.47 -17.85
N TYR A 108 14.73 -1.08 -17.43
CA TYR A 108 13.48 -1.60 -17.98
C TYR A 108 12.72 -0.47 -18.68
N ARG A 109 12.21 -0.76 -19.88
CA ARG A 109 11.31 0.12 -20.63
C ARG A 109 9.91 -0.48 -20.64
N VAL A 110 9.14 -0.15 -19.62
CA VAL A 110 7.78 -0.66 -19.42
C VAL A 110 6.75 0.23 -20.12
N TYR A 111 6.94 1.55 -20.01
CA TYR A 111 6.00 2.55 -20.49
C TYR A 111 6.56 3.31 -21.69
N SER A 112 5.66 3.79 -22.57
CA SER A 112 5.99 4.69 -23.68
C SER A 112 6.62 6.00 -23.19
N ASN A 113 6.14 6.53 -22.05
CA ASN A 113 6.71 7.70 -21.42
C ASN A 113 7.96 7.35 -20.60
N ASP A 114 9.14 7.72 -21.13
CA ASP A 114 10.43 7.42 -20.51
C ASP A 114 10.60 7.97 -19.09
N ASN A 115 9.88 9.00 -18.69
CA ASN A 115 9.94 9.50 -17.31
C ASN A 115 9.49 8.44 -16.30
N TYR A 116 8.55 7.59 -16.66
CA TYR A 116 8.09 6.49 -15.80
C TYR A 116 9.09 5.32 -15.74
N ASN A 117 10.02 5.20 -16.70
CA ASN A 117 11.00 4.10 -16.76
C ASN A 117 12.28 4.38 -15.95
N ARG A 118 12.31 5.45 -15.14
CA ARG A 118 13.55 5.89 -14.47
C ARG A 118 14.02 4.93 -13.38
N TYR A 119 13.10 4.46 -12.55
CA TYR A 119 13.35 3.56 -11.42
C TYR A 119 12.39 2.39 -11.51
N ALA A 120 12.90 1.17 -11.65
CA ALA A 120 12.07 -0.03 -11.76
C ALA A 120 12.31 -0.98 -10.58
N TYR A 121 11.23 -1.62 -10.13
CA TYR A 121 11.22 -2.64 -9.08
C TYR A 121 10.51 -3.86 -9.64
N VAL A 122 11.13 -5.04 -9.47
CA VAL A 122 10.69 -6.28 -10.12
C VAL A 122 10.41 -7.34 -9.07
N GLY A 123 9.36 -8.13 -9.29
CA GLY A 123 8.99 -9.26 -8.46
C GLY A 123 8.51 -10.46 -9.27
N LYS A 124 8.68 -11.65 -8.69
CA LYS A 124 8.25 -12.92 -9.31
C LYS A 124 6.78 -13.26 -9.02
N HIS A 125 6.25 -12.73 -7.92
CA HIS A 125 4.93 -13.12 -7.42
C HIS A 125 3.96 -11.96 -7.52
N ARG A 126 2.81 -12.23 -8.11
CA ARG A 126 1.69 -11.33 -8.24
C ARG A 126 0.39 -12.13 -8.07
N ILE A 127 -0.58 -11.53 -7.42
CA ILE A 127 -1.94 -12.07 -7.32
C ILE A 127 -2.85 -11.12 -8.11
N ASP A 128 -3.43 -11.62 -9.20
CA ASP A 128 -4.45 -10.89 -9.94
C ASP A 128 -5.76 -10.89 -9.15
N ARG A 129 -6.52 -9.79 -9.23
CA ARG A 129 -7.80 -9.70 -8.53
C ARG A 129 -8.78 -10.78 -8.99
N THR A 130 -8.75 -11.17 -10.27
CA THR A 130 -9.61 -12.23 -10.83
C THR A 130 -9.31 -13.63 -10.27
N GLN A 131 -8.14 -13.81 -9.65
CA GLN A 131 -7.70 -15.07 -9.02
C GLN A 131 -7.92 -15.11 -7.51
N MET A 132 -8.58 -14.09 -6.96
CA MET A 132 -8.83 -13.99 -5.52
C MET A 132 -10.09 -14.80 -5.14
N THR A 133 -10.07 -15.34 -3.94
CA THR A 133 -11.25 -15.97 -3.34
C THR A 133 -12.27 -14.91 -2.93
N ASP A 134 -13.52 -15.31 -2.67
CA ASP A 134 -14.58 -14.40 -2.22
C ASP A 134 -14.17 -13.62 -0.96
N GLN A 135 -13.50 -14.29 -0.02
CA GLN A 135 -13.00 -13.64 1.20
C GLN A 135 -11.91 -12.60 0.90
N GLU A 136 -11.01 -12.90 -0.03
CA GLU A 136 -9.96 -11.96 -0.46
C GLU A 136 -10.56 -10.78 -1.21
N GLU A 137 -11.59 -11.02 -2.04
CA GLU A 137 -12.32 -9.96 -2.76
C GLU A 137 -13.01 -8.99 -1.78
N GLU A 138 -13.62 -9.48 -0.70
CA GLU A 138 -14.21 -8.59 0.33
C GLU A 138 -13.14 -7.68 0.95
N ILE A 139 -11.93 -8.19 1.17
CA ILE A 139 -10.81 -7.36 1.67
C ILE A 139 -10.33 -6.37 0.61
N MET A 140 -10.34 -6.75 -0.68
CA MET A 140 -10.01 -5.80 -1.76
C MET A 140 -11.02 -4.66 -1.84
N LYS A 141 -12.31 -4.91 -1.62
CA LYS A 141 -13.33 -3.85 -1.52
C LYS A 141 -13.05 -2.88 -0.36
N VAL A 142 -12.55 -3.37 0.77
CA VAL A 142 -12.09 -2.50 1.87
C VAL A 142 -10.92 -1.62 1.41
N PHE A 143 -9.94 -2.18 0.71
CA PHE A 143 -8.83 -1.39 0.14
C PHE A 143 -9.31 -0.40 -0.91
N ASP A 144 -10.28 -0.74 -1.75
CA ASP A 144 -10.88 0.21 -2.71
C ASP A 144 -11.44 1.43 -1.97
N ILE A 145 -12.21 1.21 -0.91
CA ILE A 145 -12.74 2.31 -0.10
C ILE A 145 -11.60 3.15 0.50
N LEU A 146 -10.60 2.52 1.11
CA LEU A 146 -9.50 3.22 1.77
C LEU A 146 -8.62 4.00 0.77
N CYS A 147 -8.43 3.48 -0.43
CA CYS A 147 -7.56 4.08 -1.45
C CYS A 147 -8.23 5.15 -2.29
N PHE A 148 -9.53 5.00 -2.60
CA PHE A 148 -10.19 5.82 -3.62
C PHE A 148 -11.24 6.77 -3.08
N THR A 149 -11.67 6.64 -1.83
CA THR A 149 -12.75 7.45 -1.27
C THR A 149 -12.29 8.37 -0.14
N GLY A 150 -13.10 9.42 0.11
CA GLY A 150 -12.88 10.35 1.21
C GLY A 150 -11.73 11.35 1.01
N PRO A 151 -11.50 12.24 1.99
CA PRO A 151 -10.52 13.32 1.87
C PRO A 151 -9.05 12.82 1.91
N ARG A 152 -8.81 11.59 2.35
CA ARG A 152 -7.49 10.97 2.44
C ARG A 152 -7.23 9.94 1.33
N HIS A 153 -7.98 9.98 0.23
CA HIS A 153 -7.76 9.09 -0.91
C HIS A 153 -6.33 9.21 -1.47
N MET A 154 -5.82 8.13 -2.07
CA MET A 154 -4.42 8.02 -2.50
C MET A 154 -4.22 8.22 -4.02
N LYS A 155 -5.21 8.69 -4.76
CA LYS A 155 -5.20 8.84 -6.23
C LYS A 155 -4.13 9.81 -6.76
N ARG A 156 -3.77 10.85 -6.01
CA ARG A 156 -2.94 11.98 -6.48
C ARG A 156 -1.44 11.84 -6.18
N LEU A 157 -1.00 10.73 -5.62
CA LEU A 157 0.40 10.53 -5.27
C LEU A 157 1.20 10.00 -6.47
N GLN A 158 2.50 10.32 -6.56
CA GLN A 158 3.41 9.78 -7.58
C GLN A 158 4.29 8.66 -7.03
N GLY A 159 4.67 7.72 -7.90
CA GLY A 159 5.53 6.59 -7.58
C GLY A 159 4.89 5.62 -6.58
N MET A 160 5.67 4.71 -6.05
CA MET A 160 5.22 3.83 -4.98
C MET A 160 5.22 4.58 -3.64
N ARG A 161 4.15 4.43 -2.87
CA ARG A 161 3.99 5.07 -1.57
C ARG A 161 3.60 4.06 -0.50
N GLN A 162 4.23 4.16 0.65
CA GLN A 162 3.84 3.36 1.80
C GLN A 162 2.38 3.64 2.17
N PHE A 163 1.63 2.57 2.43
CA PHE A 163 0.26 2.68 2.91
C PHE A 163 0.24 3.37 4.28
N PRO A 164 -0.68 4.31 4.54
CA PRO A 164 -0.71 5.06 5.80
C PRO A 164 -0.81 4.14 7.01
N ILE A 165 0.20 4.18 7.87
CA ILE A 165 0.32 3.29 9.03
C ILE A 165 -0.82 3.49 10.03
N ASP A 166 -1.32 4.72 10.18
CA ASP A 166 -2.44 5.01 11.05
C ASP A 166 -3.76 4.39 10.57
N MET A 167 -3.94 4.25 9.24
CA MET A 167 -5.08 3.55 8.66
C MET A 167 -4.97 2.04 8.93
N LEU A 168 -3.80 1.43 8.66
CA LEU A 168 -3.55 0.02 8.97
C LEU A 168 -3.73 -0.27 10.46
N TYR A 169 -3.20 0.57 11.34
CA TYR A 169 -3.35 0.42 12.78
C TYR A 169 -4.81 0.51 13.24
N ARG A 170 -5.61 1.38 12.65
CA ARG A 170 -7.06 1.44 12.96
C ARG A 170 -7.77 0.17 12.49
N CYS A 171 -7.50 -0.28 11.27
CA CYS A 171 -8.07 -1.53 10.74
C CYS A 171 -7.65 -2.74 11.59
N SER A 172 -6.42 -2.77 12.11
CA SER A 172 -5.90 -3.88 12.91
C SER A 172 -6.65 -4.12 14.23
N LYS A 173 -7.52 -3.19 14.65
CA LYS A 173 -8.42 -3.39 15.79
C LYS A 173 -9.55 -4.39 15.50
N ILE A 174 -9.82 -4.61 14.21
CA ILE A 174 -10.83 -5.58 13.72
C ILE A 174 -10.12 -6.68 12.94
N MET A 175 -9.27 -6.31 11.98
CA MET A 175 -8.50 -7.23 11.14
C MET A 175 -7.16 -6.59 10.74
N ASP A 176 -6.09 -7.33 10.87
CA ASP A 176 -4.77 -6.91 10.39
C ASP A 176 -4.65 -7.13 8.87
N LEU A 177 -4.95 -6.08 8.10
CA LEU A 177 -4.92 -6.10 6.63
C LEU A 177 -3.53 -6.43 6.08
N ASN A 178 -2.44 -6.01 6.76
CA ASN A 178 -1.09 -6.32 6.31
C ASN A 178 -0.79 -7.82 6.47
N GLN A 179 -1.13 -8.40 7.61
CA GLN A 179 -0.98 -9.85 7.85
C GLN A 179 -1.87 -10.67 6.93
N PHE A 180 -3.05 -10.20 6.61
CA PHE A 180 -3.93 -10.85 5.64
C PHE A 180 -3.25 -10.98 4.26
N ILE A 181 -2.68 -9.90 3.73
CA ILE A 181 -1.94 -9.94 2.45
C ILE A 181 -0.73 -10.88 2.54
N VAL A 182 0.03 -10.84 3.64
CA VAL A 182 1.13 -11.79 3.87
C VAL A 182 0.65 -13.24 3.75
N GLN A 183 -0.51 -13.55 4.33
CA GLN A 183 -1.07 -14.89 4.28
C GLN A 183 -1.53 -15.28 2.87
N MET A 184 -2.13 -14.37 2.10
CA MET A 184 -2.49 -14.60 0.69
C MET A 184 -1.29 -15.06 -0.15
N PHE A 185 -0.13 -14.43 0.04
CA PHE A 185 1.10 -14.82 -0.66
C PHE A 185 1.69 -16.12 -0.14
N LYS A 186 1.72 -16.33 1.19
CA LYS A 186 2.23 -17.58 1.78
C LYS A 186 1.50 -18.80 1.25
N THR A 187 0.19 -18.78 1.20
CA THR A 187 -0.63 -19.90 0.71
C THR A 187 -0.39 -20.24 -0.76
N ARG A 188 0.07 -19.28 -1.57
CA ARG A 188 0.33 -19.47 -3.00
C ARG A 188 1.79 -19.83 -3.33
N ILE A 189 2.75 -19.34 -2.52
CA ILE A 189 4.19 -19.59 -2.73
C ILE A 189 4.60 -20.94 -2.16
N SER A 190 3.90 -21.43 -1.14
CA SER A 190 4.20 -22.73 -0.49
C SER A 190 3.65 -23.95 -1.24
N LYS A 191 2.97 -23.72 -2.36
CA LYS A 191 2.50 -24.75 -3.30
C LYS A 191 3.48 -24.93 -4.45
#